data_5a874af8522d6fb939f5c4f195d3beda
#
_entry.id   5a874af8522d6fb939f5c4f195d3beda
#
_cell.length_a   1.000
_cell.length_b   1.000
_cell.length_c   1.000
_cell.angle_alpha   90.00
_cell.angle_beta   90.00
_cell.angle_gamma   90.00
#
_symmetry.space_group_name_H-M   'P 1'
#
loop_
_entity.id
_entity.type
_entity.pdbx_description
1 polymer ?
#
loop_
_entity_poly.entity_id
_entity_poly.type
_entity_poly.pdbx_seq_one_letter_code
_entity_poly.pdbx_strand_id
1 'polypeptide(L)'
;GSQCRRRTQVTMKPKYMQDNNIGTYLMKHQPAQVRARFAECFVGDVVISAITLAELEFGVACSGEAQAHNQVLLDSLLEDILVAPFEAQAARAYGPLRAANRERNKDALDKLIAAHALSLGVTLVTNNQADFKTFTGLKVENWVNSH
;
A
#
# COMPACT_ATOMS: atom_id res chain seq x y z
N GLY A 1 10.74 13.80 9.49
CA GLY A 1 10.88 13.14 10.01
C GLY A 1 11.51 12.80 10.78
N SER A 2 11.61 13.05 10.76
CA SER A 2 11.96 12.59 11.22
C SER A 2 12.21 11.88 11.90
N GLN A 3 12.07 11.96 12.34
CA GLN A 3 12.37 11.12 12.89
C GLN A 3 12.48 10.13 12.45
N CYS A 4 12.70 10.31 11.63
CA CYS A 4 12.71 9.09 11.09
C CYS A 4 13.43 8.12 11.91
N ARG A 5 12.71 7.22 12.47
CA ARG A 5 13.32 6.22 13.27
C ARG A 5 13.64 5.00 12.51
N ARG A 6 13.30 4.94 11.23
CA ARG A 6 13.61 3.79 10.43
C ARG A 6 15.12 3.73 10.18
N ARG A 7 15.59 2.55 9.95
CA ARG A 7 17.00 2.34 9.65
C ARG A 7 17.34 2.96 8.31
N THR A 8 18.57 3.39 8.17
CA THR A 8 18.99 4.05 6.95
C THR A 8 19.39 3.11 5.85
N GLN A 9 19.59 1.83 6.17
CA GLN A 9 19.95 0.86 5.14
C GLN A 9 18.81 0.70 4.14
N VAL A 10 19.13 0.79 2.87
CA VAL A 10 18.14 0.64 1.80
C VAL A 10 18.19 -0.79 1.30
N THR A 11 17.03 -1.41 1.15
CA THR A 11 16.96 -2.74 0.57
C THR A 11 16.68 -2.61 -0.92
N MET A 12 17.21 -3.55 -1.68
CA MET A 12 17.00 -3.59 -3.12
C MET A 12 15.67 -4.20 -3.48
N LYS A 13 15.01 -4.84 -2.53
CA LYS A 13 13.81 -5.62 -2.79
C LYS A 13 12.78 -5.32 -1.72
N PRO A 14 11.60 -4.82 -2.11
CA PRO A 14 10.57 -4.53 -1.10
C PRO A 14 10.04 -5.81 -0.47
N LYS A 15 9.56 -5.70 0.74
CA LYS A 15 8.96 -6.80 1.47
C LYS A 15 7.46 -6.65 1.63
N TYR A 16 6.99 -5.41 1.68
CA TYR A 16 5.58 -5.11 1.97
C TYR A 16 5.05 -4.06 1.01
N MET A 17 3.80 -4.24 0.63
CA MET A 17 3.06 -3.21 -0.12
C MET A 17 1.85 -2.84 0.71
N GLN A 18 1.65 -1.54 0.94
CA GLN A 18 0.52 -1.08 1.72
C GLN A 18 -0.69 -0.84 0.85
N ASP A 19 -1.83 -1.29 1.34
CA ASP A 19 -3.12 -0.99 0.78
C ASP A 19 -3.49 0.46 1.06
N ASN A 20 -4.46 0.97 0.32
CA ASN A 20 -4.93 2.34 0.43
C ASN A 20 -5.33 2.72 1.86
N ASN A 21 -6.02 1.81 2.56
CA ASN A 21 -6.46 2.10 3.91
C ASN A 21 -5.30 2.32 4.87
N ILE A 22 -4.25 1.50 4.75
CA ILE A 22 -3.07 1.66 5.59
C ILE A 22 -2.35 2.96 5.23
N GLY A 23 -2.32 3.30 3.94
CA GLY A 23 -1.74 4.57 3.51
C GLY A 23 -2.44 5.76 4.16
N THR A 24 -3.77 5.69 4.26
CA THR A 24 -4.53 6.74 4.92
C THR A 24 -4.16 6.85 6.39
N TYR A 25 -4.00 5.72 7.09
CA TYR A 25 -3.55 5.74 8.48
C TYR A 25 -2.20 6.42 8.61
N LEU A 26 -1.27 6.11 7.71
CA LEU A 26 0.07 6.69 7.78
C LEU A 26 0.07 8.19 7.51
N MET A 27 -0.85 8.65 6.66
CA MET A 27 -0.96 10.07 6.36
C MET A 27 -1.50 10.87 7.53
N LYS A 28 -2.44 10.29 8.27
CA LYS A 28 -3.16 11.01 9.31
C LYS A 28 -2.65 10.59 10.67
N HIS A 29 -3.49 9.99 11.46
CA HIS A 29 -3.14 9.56 12.80
C HIS A 29 -3.13 8.04 12.83
N GLN A 30 -2.00 7.49 12.47
CA GLN A 30 -1.90 6.04 12.42
C GLN A 30 -1.92 5.46 13.83
N PRO A 31 -2.52 4.28 13.98
CA PRO A 31 -2.44 3.56 15.26
C PRO A 31 -1.00 3.28 15.63
N ALA A 32 -0.76 3.19 16.93
CA ALA A 32 0.60 2.97 17.44
C ALA A 32 1.22 1.68 16.89
N GLN A 33 0.41 0.62 16.75
CA GLN A 33 0.93 -0.64 16.26
C GLN A 33 1.36 -0.57 14.80
N VAL A 34 0.69 0.26 13.98
CA VAL A 34 1.10 0.46 12.60
C VAL A 34 2.41 1.23 12.56
N ARG A 35 2.53 2.28 13.36
CA ARG A 35 3.77 3.03 13.42
C ARG A 35 4.93 2.18 13.88
N ALA A 36 4.69 1.32 14.87
CA ALA A 36 5.74 0.46 15.40
C ALA A 36 6.26 -0.49 14.34
N ARG A 37 5.36 -1.11 13.56
CA ARG A 37 5.77 -2.02 12.50
C ARG A 37 6.54 -1.28 11.42
N PHE A 38 6.04 -0.10 11.04
CA PHE A 38 6.70 0.71 10.02
C PHE A 38 8.10 1.11 10.45
N ALA A 39 8.26 1.46 11.73
CA ALA A 39 9.56 1.88 12.26
C ALA A 39 10.59 0.76 12.27
N GLU A 40 10.15 -0.49 12.28
CA GLU A 40 11.06 -1.64 12.23
C GLU A 40 11.60 -1.91 10.84
N CYS A 41 11.07 -1.25 9.82
CA CYS A 41 11.43 -1.55 8.45
C CYS A 41 12.62 -0.70 8.00
N PHE A 42 13.39 -1.26 7.07
CA PHE A 42 14.41 -0.49 6.37
C PHE A 42 13.76 0.37 5.29
N VAL A 43 14.45 1.41 4.88
CA VAL A 43 14.02 2.20 3.74
C VAL A 43 13.95 1.28 2.51
N GLY A 44 12.83 1.29 1.84
CA GLY A 44 12.62 0.42 0.68
C GLY A 44 11.93 -0.88 0.98
N ASP A 45 11.80 -1.26 2.26
CA ASP A 45 11.06 -2.47 2.62
C ASP A 45 9.57 -2.33 2.31
N VAL A 46 9.04 -1.13 2.49
CA VAL A 46 7.61 -0.86 2.34
C VAL A 46 7.39 0.06 1.15
N VAL A 47 6.52 -0.36 0.27
CA VAL A 47 6.17 0.43 -0.91
C VAL A 47 4.66 0.61 -0.97
N ILE A 48 4.21 1.55 -1.77
CA ILE A 48 2.82 1.60 -2.21
C ILE A 48 2.81 1.44 -3.72
N SER A 49 1.72 0.89 -4.23
CA SER A 49 1.52 0.82 -5.66
C SER A 49 1.26 2.22 -6.22
N ALA A 50 1.69 2.46 -7.46
CA ALA A 50 1.28 3.67 -8.15
C ALA A 50 -0.25 3.77 -8.23
N ILE A 51 -0.95 2.65 -8.25
CA ILE A 51 -2.42 2.63 -8.20
C ILE A 51 -2.91 3.22 -6.88
N THR A 52 -2.29 2.83 -5.78
CA THR A 52 -2.64 3.37 -4.46
C THR A 52 -2.35 4.86 -4.40
N LEU A 53 -1.22 5.28 -4.96
CA LEU A 53 -0.90 6.70 -5.00
C LEU A 53 -1.97 7.47 -5.76
N ALA A 54 -2.45 6.95 -6.89
CA ALA A 54 -3.50 7.62 -7.65
C ALA A 54 -4.75 7.80 -6.80
N GLU A 55 -5.11 6.80 -6.00
CA GLU A 55 -6.28 6.90 -5.13
C GLU A 55 -6.07 7.92 -4.01
N LEU A 56 -4.86 7.98 -3.47
CA LEU A 56 -4.56 8.97 -2.43
C LEU A 56 -4.59 10.38 -3.01
N GLU A 57 -4.06 10.58 -4.20
CA GLU A 57 -4.12 11.88 -4.85
C GLU A 57 -5.56 12.29 -5.17
N PHE A 58 -6.39 11.33 -5.57
CA PHE A 58 -7.80 11.60 -5.78
C PHE A 58 -8.47 12.05 -4.47
N GLY A 59 -8.17 11.36 -3.37
CA GLY A 59 -8.72 11.75 -2.08
C GLY A 59 -8.32 13.16 -1.68
N VAL A 60 -7.05 13.52 -1.92
CA VAL A 60 -6.59 14.88 -1.66
C VAL A 60 -7.36 15.88 -2.51
N ALA A 61 -7.51 15.61 -3.81
CA ALA A 61 -8.18 16.51 -4.74
C ALA A 61 -9.64 16.75 -4.34
N CYS A 62 -10.26 15.77 -3.68
CA CYS A 62 -11.67 15.85 -3.28
C CYS A 62 -11.88 16.40 -1.87
N SER A 63 -10.81 16.81 -1.18
CA SER A 63 -10.93 17.13 0.24
C SER A 63 -11.27 18.59 0.53
N GLY A 64 -11.63 19.37 -0.49
CA GLY A 64 -12.13 20.71 -0.30
C GLY A 64 -11.15 21.63 0.40
N GLU A 65 -11.58 22.24 1.49
CA GLU A 65 -10.74 23.19 2.20
C GLU A 65 -9.52 22.53 2.85
N ALA A 66 -9.55 21.21 3.05
CA ALA A 66 -8.42 20.50 3.63
C ALA A 66 -7.39 20.09 2.60
N GLN A 67 -7.57 20.46 1.33
CA GLN A 67 -6.71 19.96 0.26
C GLN A 67 -5.25 20.30 0.47
N ALA A 68 -4.94 21.55 0.83
CA ALA A 68 -3.56 21.94 1.03
C ALA A 68 -2.91 21.18 2.18
N HIS A 69 -3.64 21.01 3.27
CA HIS A 69 -3.14 20.27 4.42
C HIS A 69 -2.91 18.81 4.07
N ASN A 70 -3.87 18.21 3.40
CA ASN A 70 -3.77 16.81 3.05
C ASN A 70 -2.66 16.56 2.03
N GLN A 71 -2.41 17.51 1.14
CA GLN A 71 -1.30 17.38 0.20
C GLN A 71 0.03 17.35 0.95
N VAL A 72 0.18 18.19 1.98
CA VAL A 72 1.39 18.18 2.80
C VAL A 72 1.58 16.82 3.46
N LEU A 73 0.49 16.25 3.99
CA LEU A 73 0.57 14.92 4.61
C LEU A 73 0.99 13.85 3.61
N LEU A 74 0.43 13.89 2.42
CA LEU A 74 0.79 12.92 1.38
C LEU A 74 2.23 13.08 0.96
N ASP A 75 2.67 14.31 0.74
CA ASP A 75 4.06 14.55 0.35
C ASP A 75 5.03 14.07 1.43
N SER A 76 4.66 14.25 2.69
CA SER A 76 5.47 13.76 3.79
C SER A 76 5.55 12.23 3.80
N LEU A 77 4.43 11.56 3.54
CA LEU A 77 4.43 10.11 3.44
C LEU A 77 5.37 9.64 2.34
N LEU A 78 5.36 10.32 1.20
CA LEU A 78 6.16 9.92 0.05
C LEU A 78 7.66 10.14 0.26
N GLU A 79 8.05 10.89 1.30
CA GLU A 79 9.44 10.98 1.69
C GLU A 79 9.92 9.70 2.37
N ASP A 80 9.00 8.96 2.97
CA ASP A 80 9.34 7.79 3.79
C ASP A 80 9.04 6.46 3.11
N ILE A 81 8.27 6.46 2.04
CA ILE A 81 7.82 5.24 1.42
C ILE A 81 7.97 5.38 -0.10
N LEU A 82 8.43 4.32 -0.74
CA LEU A 82 8.64 4.33 -2.18
C LEU A 82 7.37 3.96 -2.92
N VAL A 83 7.20 4.55 -4.10
CA VAL A 83 6.09 4.21 -4.98
C VAL A 83 6.60 3.21 -6.01
N ALA A 84 5.97 2.03 -6.05
CA ALA A 84 6.30 1.02 -7.04
C ALA A 84 5.49 1.26 -8.30
N PRO A 85 6.14 1.38 -9.46
CA PRO A 85 5.41 1.58 -10.71
C PRO A 85 4.68 0.30 -11.11
N PHE A 86 3.49 0.47 -11.65
CA PHE A 86 2.70 -0.65 -12.14
C PHE A 86 3.15 -0.95 -13.58
N GLU A 87 3.92 -2.00 -13.75
CA GLU A 87 4.58 -2.29 -15.01
C GLU A 87 4.06 -3.57 -15.63
N ALA A 88 4.71 -4.01 -16.70
CA ALA A 88 4.22 -5.13 -17.49
C ALA A 88 4.06 -6.40 -16.67
N GLN A 89 4.97 -6.65 -15.72
CA GLN A 89 4.85 -7.84 -14.89
C GLN A 89 3.56 -7.83 -14.08
N ALA A 90 3.20 -6.68 -13.54
CA ALA A 90 1.96 -6.54 -12.78
C ALA A 90 0.76 -6.74 -13.70
N ALA A 91 0.82 -6.22 -14.91
CA ALA A 91 -0.25 -6.39 -15.87
C ALA A 91 -0.43 -7.86 -16.22
N ARG A 92 0.66 -8.59 -16.37
CA ARG A 92 0.58 -10.03 -16.68
C ARG A 92 -0.02 -10.83 -15.53
N ALA A 93 0.24 -10.42 -14.29
CA ALA A 93 -0.36 -11.06 -13.14
C ALA A 93 -1.84 -10.73 -13.02
N TYR A 94 -2.23 -9.55 -13.46
CA TYR A 94 -3.60 -9.08 -13.36
C TYR A 94 -4.58 -9.90 -14.20
N GLY A 95 -4.18 -10.28 -15.40
CA GLY A 95 -5.08 -10.99 -16.29
C GLY A 95 -5.65 -12.26 -15.68
N PRO A 96 -4.79 -13.22 -15.31
CA PRO A 96 -5.30 -14.45 -14.69
C PRO A 96 -6.02 -14.21 -13.36
N LEU A 97 -5.53 -13.25 -12.56
CA LEU A 97 -6.16 -12.95 -11.27
C LEU A 97 -7.57 -12.45 -11.47
N ARG A 98 -7.76 -11.52 -12.39
CA ARG A 98 -9.08 -10.98 -12.67
C ARG A 98 -9.99 -12.06 -13.27
N ALA A 99 -9.47 -12.90 -14.14
CA ALA A 99 -10.25 -13.97 -14.76
C ALA A 99 -10.77 -14.94 -13.70
N ALA A 100 -9.94 -15.27 -12.71
CA ALA A 100 -10.33 -16.19 -11.64
C ALA A 100 -11.33 -15.54 -10.66
N ASN A 101 -11.45 -14.21 -10.65
CA ASN A 101 -12.27 -13.49 -9.69
C ASN A 101 -13.29 -12.58 -10.37
N ARG A 102 -13.70 -12.92 -11.59
CA ARG A 102 -14.51 -11.99 -12.37
C ARG A 102 -15.92 -11.78 -11.85
N GLU A 103 -16.38 -12.62 -10.93
CA GLU A 103 -17.67 -12.41 -10.32
C GLU A 103 -17.66 -11.30 -9.28
N ARG A 104 -16.47 -10.86 -8.87
CA ARG A 104 -16.31 -9.78 -7.91
C ARG A 104 -16.10 -8.48 -8.68
N ASN A 105 -17.20 -7.84 -9.03
CA ASN A 105 -17.13 -6.65 -9.89
C ASN A 105 -16.73 -5.39 -9.16
N LYS A 106 -16.84 -5.39 -7.82
CA LYS A 106 -16.68 -4.15 -7.06
C LYS A 106 -15.24 -3.81 -6.74
N ASP A 107 -14.32 -4.73 -6.98
CA ASP A 107 -12.98 -4.63 -6.43
C ASP A 107 -11.93 -4.42 -7.51
N ALA A 108 -12.22 -3.58 -8.50
CA ALA A 108 -11.30 -3.40 -9.62
C ALA A 108 -9.92 -2.92 -9.14
N LEU A 109 -9.91 -1.94 -8.22
CA LEU A 109 -8.65 -1.42 -7.72
C LEU A 109 -7.94 -2.45 -6.83
N ASP A 110 -8.71 -3.19 -6.03
CA ASP A 110 -8.13 -4.23 -5.19
C ASP A 110 -7.45 -5.30 -6.04
N LYS A 111 -8.06 -5.65 -7.17
CA LYS A 111 -7.47 -6.63 -8.09
C LYS A 111 -6.16 -6.13 -8.68
N LEU A 112 -6.11 -4.84 -9.03
CA LEU A 112 -4.87 -4.26 -9.55
C LEU A 112 -3.78 -4.25 -8.48
N ILE A 113 -4.13 -3.88 -7.26
CA ILE A 113 -3.16 -3.84 -6.16
C ILE A 113 -2.69 -5.25 -5.83
N ALA A 114 -3.61 -6.22 -5.79
CA ALA A 114 -3.25 -7.62 -5.53
C ALA A 114 -2.31 -8.15 -6.59
N ALA A 115 -2.60 -7.89 -7.86
CA ALA A 115 -1.74 -8.34 -8.95
C ALA A 115 -0.36 -7.71 -8.86
N HIS A 116 -0.31 -6.44 -8.48
CA HIS A 116 0.96 -5.74 -8.34
C HIS A 116 1.79 -6.37 -7.22
N ALA A 117 1.17 -6.62 -6.07
CA ALA A 117 1.87 -7.27 -4.95
C ALA A 117 2.37 -8.65 -5.33
N LEU A 118 1.54 -9.42 -6.02
CA LEU A 118 1.93 -10.76 -6.50
C LEU A 118 3.14 -10.67 -7.43
N SER A 119 3.14 -9.71 -8.34
CA SER A 119 4.22 -9.59 -9.31
C SER A 119 5.55 -9.25 -8.66
N LEU A 120 5.51 -8.55 -7.54
CA LEU A 120 6.71 -8.20 -6.79
C LEU A 120 7.08 -9.23 -5.74
N GLY A 121 6.20 -10.18 -5.46
CA GLY A 121 6.46 -11.19 -4.44
C GLY A 121 6.45 -10.64 -3.02
N VAL A 122 5.67 -9.60 -2.77
CA VAL A 122 5.62 -8.93 -1.47
C VAL A 122 4.34 -9.29 -0.73
N THR A 123 4.34 -9.02 0.57
CA THR A 123 3.16 -9.18 1.41
C THR A 123 2.34 -7.90 1.35
N LEU A 124 1.05 -8.04 1.11
CA LEU A 124 0.13 -6.90 1.12
C LEU A 124 -0.29 -6.60 2.54
N VAL A 125 -0.13 -5.36 2.98
CA VAL A 125 -0.53 -4.92 4.31
C VAL A 125 -1.85 -4.19 4.20
N THR A 126 -2.87 -4.72 4.83
CA THR A 126 -4.22 -4.15 4.76
C THR A 126 -4.97 -4.46 6.05
N ASN A 127 -5.89 -3.58 6.44
CA ASN A 127 -6.81 -3.90 7.52
C ASN A 127 -8.08 -4.57 7.02
N ASN A 128 -8.10 -4.92 5.74
CA ASN A 128 -9.27 -5.51 5.09
C ASN A 128 -8.90 -6.87 4.52
N GLN A 129 -8.36 -7.74 5.37
CA GLN A 129 -7.82 -9.02 4.93
C GLN A 129 -8.85 -9.88 4.20
N ALA A 130 -10.11 -9.82 4.62
CA ALA A 130 -11.14 -10.66 4.02
C ALA A 130 -11.28 -10.41 2.53
N ASP A 131 -11.12 -9.17 2.11
CA ASP A 131 -11.28 -8.82 0.68
C ASP A 131 -10.14 -9.34 -0.17
N PHE A 132 -8.97 -9.59 0.45
CA PHE A 132 -7.79 -10.03 -0.30
C PHE A 132 -7.49 -11.51 -0.16
N LYS A 133 -8.12 -12.21 0.77
CA LYS A 133 -7.84 -13.63 1.00
C LYS A 133 -8.20 -14.51 -0.18
N THR A 134 -9.13 -14.06 -1.01
CA THR A 134 -9.60 -14.86 -2.14
C THR A 134 -8.60 -14.88 -3.29
N PHE A 135 -7.58 -14.04 -3.26
CA PHE A 135 -6.61 -14.00 -4.35
C PHE A 135 -5.51 -15.02 -4.08
N THR A 136 -5.47 -16.05 -4.91
CA THR A 136 -4.57 -17.17 -4.73
C THR A 136 -3.11 -16.73 -4.78
N GLY A 137 -2.33 -17.17 -3.80
CA GLY A 137 -0.90 -16.89 -3.78
C GLY A 137 -0.52 -15.57 -3.13
N LEU A 138 -1.50 -14.74 -2.81
CA LEU A 138 -1.21 -13.44 -2.20
C LEU A 138 -1.04 -13.60 -0.70
N LYS A 139 0.07 -13.07 -0.17
CA LYS A 139 0.30 -13.02 1.26
C LYS A 139 -0.24 -11.72 1.81
N VAL A 140 -0.98 -11.79 2.90
CA VAL A 140 -1.68 -10.63 3.47
C VAL A 140 -1.39 -10.55 4.96
N GLU A 141 -1.08 -9.35 5.44
CA GLU A 141 -0.90 -9.07 6.87
C GLU A 141 -1.77 -7.89 7.28
N ASN A 142 -2.18 -7.90 8.53
CA ASN A 142 -2.93 -6.78 9.12
C ASN A 142 -2.09 -6.20 10.26
N TRP A 143 -1.59 -4.98 10.05
CA TRP A 143 -0.77 -4.32 11.06
C TRP A 143 -1.59 -3.62 12.12
N VAL A 144 -2.85 -3.34 11.84
CA VAL A 144 -3.73 -2.68 12.81
C VAL A 144 -4.07 -3.64 13.94
N ASN A 145 -4.38 -4.87 13.59
CA ASN A 145 -4.83 -5.89 14.55
C ASN A 145 -3.77 -6.95 14.81
N SER A 146 -2.53 -6.72 14.44
CA SER A 146 -1.52 -7.74 14.66
C SER A 146 -1.07 -7.74 16.11
N HIS A 147 -0.70 -8.90 16.58
CA HIS A 147 -0.26 -9.06 17.95
C HIS A 147 1.10 -9.70 18.04
#